data_53811cb4e5a10efedbf39412961ac826
#
_entry.id   53811cb4e5a10efedbf39412961ac826
#
_cell.length_a   1.000
_cell.length_b   1.000
_cell.length_c   1.000
_cell.angle_alpha   90.00
_cell.angle_beta   90.00
_cell.angle_gamma   90.00
#
_symmetry.space_group_name_H-M   'P 1'
#
loop_
_entity.id
_entity.type
_entity.pdbx_description
1 polymer ?
#
loop_
_entity_poly.entity_id
_entity_poly.type
_entity_poly.pdbx_seq_one_letter_code
_entity_poly.pdbx_strand_id
1 'polypeptide(L)'
;MQPIDSKKVPYKTLYNGAQIPVIGLGTFGSDNYDTRTIALAVKTAIKMGYRHIDCASVYGNEKEIGEALQEVFAEGVVTREELWITSKVWNDKHKQVVESCKQSLSDLQLDYLDLYLVHWPFPNFHAPKCDVTARQPNSVPYIHKNYMNTWAQMESLVQSGLVKNIGTSNVTIPKMKLILRDCIIKPVVNEMEIHPHFQQPELYKFMIDNGVQVIGYSPIGSPGRPERDKTPEDTVDMEDPVIVAIAERLHVHPAVVCLKWAVQRGQITIPFSVKTDKMYNNLKGITEGPLTEQEMEAIYKIDKQCRLIKGQVFLWQSAKGWEDLWDLDGVIAG
;
A
#
# COMPACT_ATOMS: atom_id res chain seq x y z
N MET A 1 14.54 5.06 22.81
CA MET A 1 14.99 5.71 21.55
C MET A 1 14.42 7.13 21.51
N GLN A 2 15.21 8.10 21.09
CA GLN A 2 14.69 9.45 20.90
C GLN A 2 13.83 9.51 19.63
N PRO A 3 12.69 10.23 19.63
CA PRO A 3 11.90 10.40 18.43
C PRO A 3 12.73 11.01 17.28
N ILE A 4 12.40 10.57 16.06
CA ILE A 4 12.98 11.13 14.84
C ILE A 4 12.19 12.39 14.50
N ASP A 5 12.90 13.49 14.19
CA ASP A 5 12.24 14.70 13.71
C ASP A 5 11.51 14.41 12.40
N SER A 6 10.17 14.48 12.45
CA SER A 6 9.32 14.19 11.29
C SER A 6 9.59 15.12 10.10
N LYS A 7 10.16 16.32 10.32
CA LYS A 7 10.56 17.26 9.26
C LYS A 7 11.74 16.76 8.43
N LYS A 8 12.49 15.76 8.93
CA LYS A 8 13.57 15.10 8.18
C LYS A 8 13.06 14.01 7.23
N VAL A 9 11.81 13.56 7.41
CA VAL A 9 11.21 12.58 6.51
C VAL A 9 10.84 13.29 5.20
N PRO A 10 11.34 12.83 4.06
CA PRO A 10 11.00 13.45 2.78
C PRO A 10 9.53 13.30 2.43
N TYR A 11 9.04 14.20 1.57
CA TYR A 11 7.68 14.18 1.03
C TYR A 11 7.72 14.08 -0.49
N LYS A 12 6.68 13.47 -1.07
CA LYS A 12 6.38 13.53 -2.50
C LYS A 12 5.26 14.52 -2.76
N THR A 13 5.45 15.35 -3.79
CA THR A 13 4.40 16.22 -4.30
C THR A 13 3.61 15.46 -5.34
N LEU A 14 2.33 15.27 -5.11
CA LEU A 14 1.39 14.66 -6.06
C LEU A 14 1.03 15.67 -7.16
N TYR A 15 0.47 15.21 -8.28
CA TYR A 15 0.16 16.08 -9.43
C TYR A 15 -0.77 17.25 -9.09
N ASN A 16 -1.59 17.11 -8.05
CA ASN A 16 -2.54 18.13 -7.57
C ASN A 16 -1.97 19.04 -6.47
N GLY A 17 -0.66 18.92 -6.17
CA GLY A 17 0.05 19.72 -5.17
C GLY A 17 0.02 19.16 -3.74
N ALA A 18 -0.75 18.09 -3.48
CA ALA A 18 -0.77 17.45 -2.16
C ALA A 18 0.61 16.86 -1.81
N GLN A 19 0.96 16.91 -0.53
CA GLN A 19 2.26 16.43 -0.02
C GLN A 19 2.04 15.14 0.79
N ILE A 20 2.66 14.04 0.39
CA ILE A 20 2.57 12.76 1.08
C ILE A 20 3.95 12.32 1.58
N PRO A 21 4.10 11.87 2.86
CA PRO A 21 5.36 11.33 3.34
C PRO A 21 5.79 10.10 2.55
N VAL A 22 7.07 9.99 2.19
CA VAL A 22 7.61 8.90 1.37
C VAL A 22 7.63 7.54 2.08
N ILE A 23 7.47 7.52 3.40
CA ILE A 23 7.32 6.31 4.19
C ILE A 23 6.09 6.40 5.08
N GLY A 24 5.25 5.38 5.05
CA GLY A 24 4.12 5.18 5.96
C GLY A 24 4.28 3.90 6.77
N LEU A 25 3.42 3.72 7.78
CA LEU A 25 3.24 2.45 8.44
C LEU A 25 2.02 1.75 7.82
N GLY A 26 2.23 0.58 7.21
CA GLY A 26 1.15 -0.33 6.85
C GLY A 26 0.49 -0.92 8.11
N THR A 27 -0.79 -1.22 8.06
CA THR A 27 -1.55 -1.77 9.20
C THR A 27 -2.15 -3.15 8.95
N PHE A 28 -1.83 -3.79 7.83
CA PHE A 28 -2.20 -5.18 7.60
C PHE A 28 -1.32 -6.10 8.44
N GLY A 29 -1.84 -6.53 9.58
CA GLY A 29 -1.13 -7.42 10.52
C GLY A 29 -1.12 -8.88 10.11
N SER A 30 -1.65 -9.21 8.93
CA SER A 30 -1.90 -10.60 8.54
C SER A 30 -2.75 -11.31 9.61
N ASP A 31 -2.62 -12.62 9.71
CA ASP A 31 -3.30 -13.38 10.77
C ASP A 31 -2.45 -13.49 12.06
N ASN A 32 -1.36 -12.71 12.15
CA ASN A 32 -0.33 -12.86 13.17
C ASN A 32 -0.51 -11.97 14.39
N TYR A 33 -1.29 -10.89 14.27
CA TYR A 33 -1.43 -9.88 15.33
C TYR A 33 -2.88 -9.50 15.54
N ASP A 34 -3.27 -9.29 16.81
CA ASP A 34 -4.57 -8.75 17.15
C ASP A 34 -4.66 -7.24 16.87
N THR A 35 -5.88 -6.70 16.80
CA THR A 35 -6.16 -5.32 16.43
C THR A 35 -5.55 -4.30 17.41
N ARG A 36 -5.51 -4.62 18.69
CA ARG A 36 -4.93 -3.74 19.73
C ARG A 36 -3.41 -3.66 19.62
N THR A 37 -2.75 -4.76 19.32
CA THR A 37 -1.30 -4.78 19.05
C THR A 37 -0.96 -3.88 17.86
N ILE A 38 -1.78 -3.91 16.81
CA ILE A 38 -1.60 -3.04 15.63
C ILE A 38 -1.84 -1.57 15.99
N ALA A 39 -2.91 -1.27 16.71
CA ALA A 39 -3.21 0.09 17.16
C ALA A 39 -2.10 0.67 18.05
N LEU A 40 -1.55 -0.13 18.96
CA LEU A 40 -0.39 0.26 19.78
C LEU A 40 0.85 0.54 18.91
N ALA A 41 1.07 -0.25 17.85
CA ALA A 41 2.15 -0.01 16.90
C ALA A 41 1.96 1.32 16.16
N VAL A 42 0.73 1.66 15.73
CA VAL A 42 0.39 2.94 15.12
C VAL A 42 0.69 4.10 16.07
N LYS A 43 0.19 4.03 17.33
CA LYS A 43 0.47 5.03 18.36
C LYS A 43 1.98 5.21 18.58
N THR A 44 2.72 4.12 18.66
CA THR A 44 4.18 4.11 18.85
C THR A 44 4.89 4.73 17.65
N ALA A 45 4.48 4.39 16.43
CA ALA A 45 5.06 4.92 15.20
C ALA A 45 4.87 6.45 15.09
N ILE A 46 3.67 6.96 15.40
CA ILE A 46 3.39 8.40 15.40
C ILE A 46 4.30 9.13 16.42
N LYS A 47 4.41 8.60 17.65
CA LYS A 47 5.32 9.14 18.67
C LYS A 47 6.78 9.10 18.26
N MET A 48 7.15 8.16 17.39
CA MET A 48 8.49 7.99 16.85
C MET A 48 8.84 8.95 15.71
N GLY A 49 7.81 9.51 15.04
CA GLY A 49 7.99 10.47 13.94
C GLY A 49 7.31 10.08 12.63
N TYR A 50 6.63 8.93 12.53
CA TYR A 50 5.81 8.63 11.37
C TYR A 50 4.67 9.64 11.22
N ARG A 51 4.36 10.01 9.97
CA ARG A 51 3.28 10.93 9.62
C ARG A 51 2.36 10.40 8.53
N HIS A 52 2.53 9.15 8.11
CA HIS A 52 1.66 8.46 7.15
C HIS A 52 1.28 7.09 7.72
N ILE A 53 -0.04 6.84 7.80
CA ILE A 53 -0.62 5.56 8.25
C ILE A 53 -1.50 5.04 7.12
N ASP A 54 -1.28 3.78 6.73
CA ASP A 54 -2.01 3.11 5.67
C ASP A 54 -2.95 2.05 6.25
N CYS A 55 -4.27 2.30 6.18
CA CYS A 55 -5.35 1.46 6.67
C CYS A 55 -6.16 0.84 5.52
N ALA A 56 -7.07 -0.05 5.84
CA ALA A 56 -8.14 -0.49 4.96
C ALA A 56 -9.29 -1.09 5.79
N SER A 57 -10.53 -0.90 5.34
CA SER A 57 -11.72 -1.42 6.03
C SER A 57 -11.68 -2.93 6.25
N VAL A 58 -11.13 -3.69 5.28
CA VAL A 58 -11.02 -5.15 5.36
C VAL A 58 -10.01 -5.64 6.42
N TYR A 59 -9.11 -4.80 6.90
CA TYR A 59 -8.14 -5.20 7.94
C TYR A 59 -8.80 -5.37 9.31
N GLY A 60 -10.02 -4.84 9.50
CA GLY A 60 -10.83 -5.02 10.69
C GLY A 60 -10.24 -4.40 11.96
N ASN A 61 -9.35 -3.43 11.82
CA ASN A 61 -8.63 -2.78 12.92
C ASN A 61 -8.77 -1.25 12.97
N GLU A 62 -9.58 -0.67 12.07
CA GLU A 62 -9.74 0.78 11.97
C GLU A 62 -10.28 1.40 13.27
N LYS A 63 -11.13 0.69 14.01
CA LYS A 63 -11.71 1.16 15.26
C LYS A 63 -10.64 1.36 16.36
N GLU A 64 -9.82 0.35 16.58
CA GLU A 64 -8.73 0.43 17.57
C GLU A 64 -7.64 1.42 17.14
N ILE A 65 -7.40 1.54 15.83
CA ILE A 65 -6.51 2.58 15.30
C ILE A 65 -7.11 3.97 15.55
N GLY A 66 -8.42 4.16 15.38
CA GLY A 66 -9.12 5.41 15.70
C GLY A 66 -8.95 5.80 17.16
N GLU A 67 -9.11 4.85 18.09
CA GLU A 67 -8.85 5.07 19.53
C GLU A 67 -7.40 5.53 19.76
N ALA A 68 -6.42 4.88 19.12
CA ALA A 68 -5.01 5.24 19.22
C ALA A 68 -4.70 6.63 18.62
N LEU A 69 -5.39 7.03 17.54
CA LEU A 69 -5.28 8.37 16.96
C LEU A 69 -5.81 9.43 17.92
N GLN A 70 -6.98 9.22 18.53
CA GLN A 70 -7.52 10.16 19.53
C GLN A 70 -6.58 10.31 20.73
N GLU A 71 -5.95 9.23 21.17
CA GLU A 71 -4.99 9.29 22.27
C GLU A 71 -3.77 10.17 21.92
N VAL A 72 -3.17 10.03 20.71
CA VAL A 72 -2.02 10.86 20.33
C VAL A 72 -2.38 12.32 20.09
N PHE A 73 -3.63 12.61 19.66
CA PHE A 73 -4.14 13.98 19.57
C PHE A 73 -4.35 14.59 20.96
N ALA A 74 -4.98 13.86 21.88
CA ALA A 74 -5.20 14.31 23.26
C ALA A 74 -3.89 14.52 24.04
N GLU A 75 -2.87 13.70 23.77
CA GLU A 75 -1.53 13.85 24.34
C GLU A 75 -0.73 15.02 23.72
N GLY A 76 -1.23 15.66 22.66
CA GLY A 76 -0.54 16.74 21.96
C GLY A 76 0.73 16.30 21.22
N VAL A 77 0.82 15.01 20.86
CA VAL A 77 1.97 14.46 20.13
C VAL A 77 1.96 14.95 18.69
N VAL A 78 0.78 15.10 18.11
CA VAL A 78 0.55 15.48 16.70
C VAL A 78 -0.88 16.02 16.57
N THR A 79 -1.09 16.92 15.59
CA THR A 79 -2.45 17.31 15.17
C THR A 79 -2.94 16.45 14.03
N ARG A 80 -4.26 16.49 13.73
CA ARG A 80 -4.85 15.74 12.61
C ARG A 80 -4.22 16.14 11.26
N GLU A 81 -3.94 17.42 11.08
CA GLU A 81 -3.41 18.00 9.86
C GLU A 81 -1.96 17.59 9.58
N GLU A 82 -1.21 17.19 10.60
CA GLU A 82 0.14 16.69 10.46
C GLU A 82 0.21 15.22 10.02
N LEU A 83 -0.93 14.51 10.03
CA LEU A 83 -1.02 13.12 9.62
C LEU A 83 -1.61 12.98 8.21
N TRP A 84 -1.01 12.09 7.42
CA TRP A 84 -1.59 11.54 6.22
C TRP A 84 -2.21 10.17 6.55
N ILE A 85 -3.53 10.06 6.47
CA ILE A 85 -4.27 8.83 6.74
C ILE A 85 -4.90 8.33 5.45
N THR A 86 -4.51 7.12 5.07
CA THR A 86 -5.08 6.38 3.93
C THR A 86 -6.02 5.31 4.43
N SER A 87 -7.16 5.12 3.76
CA SER A 87 -7.97 3.90 3.86
C SER A 87 -8.45 3.44 2.49
N LYS A 88 -9.16 2.30 2.42
CA LYS A 88 -9.50 1.65 1.16
C LYS A 88 -10.89 1.05 1.23
N VAL A 89 -11.68 1.25 0.17
CA VAL A 89 -12.94 0.51 0.00
C VAL A 89 -12.65 -0.93 -0.38
N TRP A 90 -13.25 -1.86 0.37
CA TRP A 90 -13.12 -3.28 0.06
C TRP A 90 -14.01 -3.71 -1.12
N ASN A 91 -13.68 -4.84 -1.71
CA ASN A 91 -14.26 -5.31 -2.96
C ASN A 91 -15.78 -5.51 -2.92
N ASP A 92 -16.32 -6.02 -1.80
CA ASP A 92 -17.77 -6.23 -1.62
C ASP A 92 -18.57 -4.92 -1.52
N LYS A 93 -17.88 -3.78 -1.37
CA LYS A 93 -18.47 -2.44 -1.20
C LYS A 93 -18.35 -1.55 -2.43
N HIS A 94 -17.99 -2.06 -3.59
CA HIS A 94 -17.87 -1.29 -4.83
C HIS A 94 -19.15 -0.55 -5.25
N LYS A 95 -20.32 -1.03 -4.80
CA LYS A 95 -21.62 -0.34 -5.02
C LYS A 95 -22.04 0.57 -3.87
N GLN A 96 -21.26 0.62 -2.77
CA GLN A 96 -21.56 1.31 -1.51
C GLN A 96 -20.30 2.05 -1.02
N VAL A 97 -19.59 2.73 -1.92
CA VAL A 97 -18.31 3.39 -1.62
C VAL A 97 -18.48 4.49 -0.59
N VAL A 98 -19.53 5.29 -0.73
CA VAL A 98 -19.79 6.42 0.17
C VAL A 98 -20.08 5.92 1.60
N GLU A 99 -20.91 4.91 1.73
CA GLU A 99 -21.24 4.27 3.02
C GLU A 99 -20.00 3.63 3.64
N SER A 100 -19.18 2.93 2.83
CA SER A 100 -17.93 2.33 3.29
C SER A 100 -16.93 3.38 3.79
N CYS A 101 -16.79 4.49 3.08
CA CYS A 101 -15.94 5.61 3.50
C CYS A 101 -16.41 6.23 4.82
N LYS A 102 -17.72 6.47 4.95
CA LYS A 102 -18.31 6.99 6.20
C LYS A 102 -18.09 6.03 7.38
N GLN A 103 -18.16 4.72 7.13
CA GLN A 103 -17.87 3.73 8.18
C GLN A 103 -16.39 3.80 8.59
N SER A 104 -15.45 3.83 7.65
CA SER A 104 -14.02 3.99 7.94
C SER A 104 -13.75 5.29 8.71
N LEU A 105 -14.38 6.41 8.32
CA LEU A 105 -14.25 7.67 9.06
C LEU A 105 -14.79 7.57 10.50
N SER A 106 -15.93 6.90 10.69
CA SER A 106 -16.50 6.66 12.01
C SER A 106 -15.59 5.78 12.87
N ASP A 107 -15.06 4.69 12.31
CA ASP A 107 -14.18 3.76 13.01
C ASP A 107 -12.84 4.42 13.36
N LEU A 108 -12.25 5.16 12.44
CA LEU A 108 -11.02 5.94 12.65
C LEU A 108 -11.23 7.19 13.50
N GLN A 109 -12.48 7.58 13.78
CA GLN A 109 -12.88 8.79 14.54
C GLN A 109 -12.31 10.07 13.90
N LEU A 110 -12.44 10.18 12.56
CA LEU A 110 -11.91 11.28 11.74
C LEU A 110 -13.03 11.94 10.92
N ASP A 111 -12.89 13.23 10.64
CA ASP A 111 -13.81 13.99 9.78
C ASP A 111 -13.50 13.83 8.30
N TYR A 112 -12.24 13.52 7.95
CA TYR A 112 -11.80 13.31 6.58
C TYR A 112 -10.63 12.31 6.50
N LEU A 113 -10.46 11.70 5.31
CA LEU A 113 -9.24 10.96 4.94
C LEU A 113 -8.37 11.81 4.01
N ASP A 114 -7.06 11.66 4.10
CA ASP A 114 -6.13 12.30 3.15
C ASP A 114 -6.11 11.57 1.81
N LEU A 115 -6.31 10.24 1.84
CA LEU A 115 -6.37 9.40 0.66
C LEU A 115 -7.37 8.26 0.86
N TYR A 116 -8.21 8.01 -0.15
CA TYR A 116 -9.07 6.83 -0.19
C TYR A 116 -8.84 6.06 -1.48
N LEU A 117 -8.68 4.74 -1.39
CA LEU A 117 -8.34 3.89 -2.52
C LEU A 117 -9.45 2.89 -2.83
N VAL A 118 -9.61 2.54 -4.10
CA VAL A 118 -10.27 1.28 -4.50
C VAL A 118 -9.24 0.17 -4.32
N HIS A 119 -9.48 -0.76 -3.39
CA HIS A 119 -8.48 -1.74 -2.93
C HIS A 119 -8.07 -2.73 -4.04
N TRP A 120 -9.05 -3.24 -4.80
CA TRP A 120 -8.84 -4.05 -5.99
C TRP A 120 -9.76 -3.60 -7.13
N PRO A 121 -9.41 -3.81 -8.40
CA PRO A 121 -10.18 -3.27 -9.52
C PRO A 121 -11.47 -4.03 -9.85
N PHE A 122 -11.87 -5.01 -9.03
CA PHE A 122 -13.04 -5.84 -9.23
C PHE A 122 -13.78 -6.08 -7.90
N PRO A 123 -15.08 -6.44 -7.93
CA PRO A 123 -15.89 -6.62 -6.72
C PRO A 123 -15.71 -7.99 -6.05
N ASN A 124 -14.75 -8.79 -6.50
CA ASN A 124 -14.54 -10.15 -6.02
C ASN A 124 -13.95 -10.11 -4.60
N PHE A 125 -14.55 -10.84 -3.69
CA PHE A 125 -14.11 -10.92 -2.29
C PHE A 125 -14.05 -12.40 -1.85
N HIS A 126 -13.45 -12.63 -0.71
CA HIS A 126 -13.30 -13.95 -0.13
C HIS A 126 -13.63 -13.95 1.36
N ALA A 127 -13.98 -15.11 1.89
CA ALA A 127 -14.15 -15.26 3.33
C ALA A 127 -12.79 -15.08 4.05
N PRO A 128 -12.79 -14.54 5.28
CA PRO A 128 -11.58 -14.52 6.08
C PRO A 128 -10.94 -15.89 6.23
N LYS A 129 -9.61 -15.97 6.09
CA LYS A 129 -8.83 -17.22 6.26
C LYS A 129 -9.22 -18.37 5.32
N CYS A 130 -9.89 -18.09 4.21
CA CYS A 130 -10.19 -19.13 3.23
C CYS A 130 -8.91 -19.65 2.57
N ASP A 131 -9.01 -20.85 1.99
CA ASP A 131 -7.94 -21.41 1.16
C ASP A 131 -7.74 -20.58 -0.11
N VAL A 132 -6.51 -20.48 -0.62
CA VAL A 132 -6.19 -19.74 -1.85
C VAL A 132 -6.87 -20.30 -3.10
N THR A 133 -7.31 -21.55 -3.06
CA THR A 133 -8.07 -22.19 -4.14
C THR A 133 -9.57 -21.96 -4.04
N ALA A 134 -10.05 -21.34 -2.95
CA ALA A 134 -11.46 -21.00 -2.80
C ALA A 134 -11.90 -20.07 -3.95
N ARG A 135 -13.10 -20.33 -4.48
CA ARG A 135 -13.70 -19.52 -5.55
C ARG A 135 -15.10 -19.10 -5.14
N GLN A 136 -15.35 -17.81 -5.26
CA GLN A 136 -16.70 -17.30 -5.07
C GLN A 136 -17.49 -17.45 -6.37
N PRO A 137 -18.71 -18.06 -6.33
CA PRO A 137 -19.50 -18.28 -7.55
C PRO A 137 -19.82 -17.02 -8.34
N ASN A 138 -19.89 -15.87 -7.67
CA ASN A 138 -20.24 -14.58 -8.25
C ASN A 138 -19.02 -13.73 -8.63
N SER A 139 -17.81 -14.27 -8.54
CA SER A 139 -16.60 -13.57 -8.98
C SER A 139 -16.65 -13.36 -10.50
N VAL A 140 -16.27 -12.16 -10.92
CA VAL A 140 -16.29 -11.71 -12.32
C VAL A 140 -14.93 -11.12 -12.71
N PRO A 141 -14.58 -11.14 -14.01
CA PRO A 141 -13.41 -10.41 -14.50
C PRO A 141 -13.58 -8.91 -14.31
N TYR A 142 -12.53 -8.15 -14.59
CA TYR A 142 -12.63 -6.70 -14.61
C TYR A 142 -13.63 -6.24 -15.69
N ILE A 143 -14.65 -5.49 -15.27
CA ILE A 143 -15.62 -4.87 -16.17
C ILE A 143 -15.49 -3.35 -16.01
N HIS A 144 -14.92 -2.69 -17.02
CA HIS A 144 -14.58 -1.28 -16.94
C HIS A 144 -15.77 -0.37 -16.58
N LYS A 145 -16.95 -0.61 -17.17
CA LYS A 145 -18.18 0.15 -16.83
C LYS A 145 -18.53 0.04 -15.34
N ASN A 146 -18.38 -1.14 -14.75
CA ASN A 146 -18.67 -1.33 -13.32
C ASN A 146 -17.64 -0.60 -12.46
N TYR A 147 -16.36 -0.66 -12.85
CA TYR A 147 -15.31 0.07 -12.15
C TYR A 147 -15.54 1.59 -12.21
N MET A 148 -15.95 2.14 -13.36
CA MET A 148 -16.24 3.58 -13.47
C MET A 148 -17.45 4.00 -12.64
N ASN A 149 -18.44 3.13 -12.42
CA ASN A 149 -19.52 3.39 -11.46
C ASN A 149 -19.01 3.47 -10.00
N THR A 150 -18.01 2.64 -9.65
CA THR A 150 -17.30 2.72 -8.36
C THR A 150 -16.49 4.02 -8.30
N TRP A 151 -15.77 4.34 -9.36
CA TRP A 151 -14.94 5.54 -9.45
C TRP A 151 -15.75 6.83 -9.34
N ALA A 152 -16.90 6.92 -9.94
CA ALA A 152 -17.81 8.07 -9.80
C ALA A 152 -18.23 8.33 -8.34
N GLN A 153 -18.41 7.27 -7.53
CA GLN A 153 -18.66 7.42 -6.10
C GLN A 153 -17.37 7.91 -5.37
N MET A 154 -16.19 7.44 -5.77
CA MET A 154 -14.91 7.97 -5.24
C MET A 154 -14.79 9.48 -5.52
N GLU A 155 -15.10 9.92 -6.73
CA GLU A 155 -15.09 11.35 -7.11
C GLU A 155 -16.08 12.18 -6.27
N SER A 156 -17.24 11.63 -5.96
CA SER A 156 -18.24 12.30 -5.09
C SER A 156 -17.75 12.50 -3.65
N LEU A 157 -16.88 11.63 -3.14
CA LEU A 157 -16.27 11.79 -1.83
C LEU A 157 -15.33 13.00 -1.76
N VAL A 158 -14.60 13.28 -2.84
CA VAL A 158 -13.77 14.50 -2.94
C VAL A 158 -14.67 15.74 -2.97
N GLN A 159 -15.73 15.71 -3.77
CA GLN A 159 -16.68 16.83 -3.87
C GLN A 159 -17.40 17.15 -2.54
N SER A 160 -17.66 16.10 -1.74
CA SER A 160 -18.29 16.27 -0.41
C SER A 160 -17.30 16.60 0.72
N GLY A 161 -16.00 16.62 0.44
CA GLY A 161 -14.95 16.90 1.42
C GLY A 161 -14.66 15.76 2.41
N LEU A 162 -15.25 14.58 2.23
CA LEU A 162 -14.97 13.41 3.08
C LEU A 162 -13.57 12.84 2.83
N VAL A 163 -13.02 13.04 1.64
CA VAL A 163 -11.63 12.68 1.31
C VAL A 163 -10.96 13.82 0.56
N LYS A 164 -9.66 14.01 0.78
CA LYS A 164 -8.88 15.02 0.05
C LYS A 164 -8.39 14.50 -1.30
N ASN A 165 -8.04 13.23 -1.37
CA ASN A 165 -7.47 12.59 -2.55
C ASN A 165 -8.06 11.19 -2.75
N ILE A 166 -8.16 10.78 -4.01
CA ILE A 166 -8.59 9.43 -4.38
C ILE A 166 -7.54 8.75 -5.25
N GLY A 167 -7.45 7.43 -5.13
CA GLY A 167 -6.49 6.64 -5.87
C GLY A 167 -6.96 5.20 -6.09
N THR A 168 -6.10 4.46 -6.73
CA THR A 168 -6.31 3.06 -7.09
C THR A 168 -5.32 2.16 -6.36
N SER A 169 -5.64 0.88 -6.27
CA SER A 169 -4.71 -0.16 -5.84
C SER A 169 -4.87 -1.39 -6.73
N ASN A 170 -3.76 -2.09 -7.01
CA ASN A 170 -3.73 -3.29 -7.84
C ASN A 170 -4.24 -3.10 -9.27
N VAL A 171 -4.05 -1.91 -9.83
CA VAL A 171 -4.47 -1.56 -11.19
C VAL A 171 -3.30 -1.69 -12.16
N THR A 172 -3.46 -2.54 -13.17
CA THR A 172 -2.49 -2.80 -14.23
C THR A 172 -2.47 -1.69 -15.28
N ILE A 173 -1.47 -1.67 -16.16
CA ILE A 173 -1.36 -0.67 -17.24
C ILE A 173 -2.60 -0.64 -18.14
N PRO A 174 -3.11 -1.79 -18.67
CA PRO A 174 -4.32 -1.77 -19.50
C PRO A 174 -5.54 -1.18 -18.79
N LYS A 175 -5.77 -1.54 -17.52
CA LYS A 175 -6.87 -1.01 -16.72
C LYS A 175 -6.69 0.48 -16.44
N MET A 176 -5.47 0.93 -16.09
CA MET A 176 -5.18 2.34 -15.83
C MET A 176 -5.39 3.22 -17.08
N LYS A 177 -5.02 2.75 -18.27
CA LYS A 177 -5.29 3.46 -19.53
C LYS A 177 -6.78 3.77 -19.69
N LEU A 178 -7.66 2.81 -19.37
CA LEU A 178 -9.11 3.01 -19.45
C LEU A 178 -9.61 3.99 -18.37
N ILE A 179 -9.11 3.86 -17.14
CA ILE A 179 -9.47 4.75 -16.04
C ILE A 179 -9.08 6.20 -16.37
N LEU A 180 -7.84 6.43 -16.81
CA LEU A 180 -7.35 7.76 -17.17
C LEU A 180 -8.11 8.39 -18.34
N ARG A 181 -8.64 7.59 -19.27
CA ARG A 181 -9.47 8.06 -20.37
C ARG A 181 -10.83 8.57 -19.89
N ASP A 182 -11.43 7.90 -18.91
CA ASP A 182 -12.87 8.06 -18.59
C ASP A 182 -13.12 8.73 -17.22
N CYS A 183 -12.09 8.93 -16.37
CA CYS A 183 -12.24 9.59 -15.07
C CYS A 183 -12.38 11.12 -15.22
N ILE A 184 -13.14 11.74 -14.31
CA ILE A 184 -13.21 13.20 -14.15
C ILE A 184 -12.08 13.67 -13.23
N ILE A 185 -11.92 13.00 -12.09
CA ILE A 185 -10.80 13.23 -11.16
C ILE A 185 -9.79 12.10 -11.34
N LYS A 186 -8.60 12.44 -11.81
CA LYS A 186 -7.52 11.48 -12.01
C LYS A 186 -7.05 10.90 -10.66
N PRO A 187 -6.78 9.57 -10.58
CA PRO A 187 -6.17 8.99 -9.38
C PRO A 187 -4.81 9.65 -9.10
N VAL A 188 -4.58 10.05 -7.83
CA VAL A 188 -3.30 10.63 -7.43
C VAL A 188 -2.23 9.57 -7.25
N VAL A 189 -2.63 8.35 -6.90
CA VAL A 189 -1.72 7.21 -6.67
C VAL A 189 -2.28 5.92 -7.25
N ASN A 190 -1.37 4.97 -7.49
CA ASN A 190 -1.68 3.55 -7.62
C ASN A 190 -0.82 2.77 -6.59
N GLU A 191 -1.47 2.05 -5.67
CA GLU A 191 -0.78 1.25 -4.66
C GLU A 191 -0.59 -0.18 -5.18
N MET A 192 0.67 -0.62 -5.28
CA MET A 192 1.05 -1.87 -5.94
C MET A 192 2.07 -2.65 -5.11
N GLU A 193 2.12 -3.98 -5.30
CA GLU A 193 3.26 -4.77 -4.83
C GLU A 193 4.53 -4.36 -5.56
N ILE A 194 5.49 -3.78 -4.83
CA ILE A 194 6.82 -3.45 -5.39
C ILE A 194 7.89 -3.61 -4.32
N HIS A 195 8.89 -4.44 -4.62
CA HIS A 195 10.05 -4.72 -3.78
C HIS A 195 11.25 -5.12 -4.66
N PRO A 196 12.48 -5.29 -4.14
CA PRO A 196 13.68 -5.56 -4.95
C PRO A 196 13.59 -6.76 -5.91
N HIS A 197 12.88 -7.83 -5.53
CA HIS A 197 12.67 -9.00 -6.39
C HIS A 197 11.41 -8.90 -7.29
N PHE A 198 10.63 -7.82 -7.16
CA PHE A 198 9.47 -7.55 -8.00
C PHE A 198 9.33 -6.05 -8.25
N GLN A 199 10.12 -5.53 -9.18
CA GLN A 199 10.31 -4.09 -9.37
C GLN A 199 9.29 -3.42 -10.27
N GLN A 200 8.63 -4.15 -11.14
CA GLN A 200 7.62 -3.67 -12.08
C GLN A 200 8.04 -2.37 -12.84
N PRO A 201 9.18 -2.34 -13.53
CA PRO A 201 9.74 -1.09 -14.07
C PRO A 201 8.84 -0.43 -15.11
N GLU A 202 8.16 -1.21 -15.95
CA GLU A 202 7.23 -0.69 -16.97
C GLU A 202 6.00 -0.07 -16.36
N LEU A 203 5.38 -0.76 -15.37
CA LEU A 203 4.25 -0.23 -14.62
C LEU A 203 4.63 1.06 -13.90
N TYR A 204 5.74 1.04 -13.17
CA TYR A 204 6.25 2.20 -12.44
C TYR A 204 6.42 3.40 -13.38
N LYS A 205 7.15 3.20 -14.48
CA LYS A 205 7.36 4.26 -15.47
C LYS A 205 6.06 4.78 -16.05
N PHE A 206 5.15 3.88 -16.45
CA PHE A 206 3.84 4.26 -16.98
C PHE A 206 3.04 5.12 -16.00
N MET A 207 3.00 4.75 -14.72
CA MET A 207 2.27 5.53 -13.70
C MET A 207 2.87 6.92 -13.55
N ILE A 208 4.19 7.02 -13.41
CA ILE A 208 4.89 8.32 -13.24
C ILE A 208 4.72 9.21 -14.46
N ASP A 209 4.86 8.68 -15.66
CA ASP A 209 4.68 9.43 -16.92
C ASP A 209 3.26 10.02 -17.05
N ASN A 210 2.27 9.39 -16.43
CA ASN A 210 0.89 9.86 -16.39
C ASN A 210 0.56 10.70 -15.13
N GLY A 211 1.56 11.02 -14.30
CA GLY A 211 1.40 11.79 -13.08
C GLY A 211 0.64 11.05 -11.97
N VAL A 212 0.63 9.72 -12.00
CA VAL A 212 0.09 8.86 -10.93
C VAL A 212 1.26 8.39 -10.08
N GLN A 213 1.31 8.80 -8.82
CA GLN A 213 2.37 8.38 -7.90
C GLN A 213 2.20 6.91 -7.53
N VAL A 214 3.31 6.21 -7.32
CA VAL A 214 3.29 4.79 -6.91
C VAL A 214 3.56 4.67 -5.42
N ILE A 215 2.65 3.94 -4.72
CA ILE A 215 2.87 3.45 -3.36
C ILE A 215 3.21 1.97 -3.45
N GLY A 216 4.36 1.57 -2.91
CA GLY A 216 4.78 0.17 -2.86
C GLY A 216 4.36 -0.51 -1.55
N TYR A 217 3.42 -1.44 -1.61
CA TYR A 217 3.18 -2.35 -0.50
C TYR A 217 4.10 -3.57 -0.57
N SER A 218 4.21 -4.32 0.52
CA SER A 218 5.19 -5.43 0.68
C SER A 218 6.64 -5.05 0.35
N PRO A 219 7.14 -3.86 0.74
CA PRO A 219 8.38 -3.29 0.21
C PRO A 219 9.66 -4.06 0.60
N ILE A 220 9.54 -5.07 1.45
CA ILE A 220 10.61 -5.96 1.92
C ILE A 220 10.30 -7.44 1.61
N GLY A 221 9.44 -7.72 0.61
CA GLY A 221 9.04 -9.07 0.23
C GLY A 221 8.10 -9.77 1.20
N SER A 222 7.40 -9.02 2.08
CA SER A 222 6.34 -9.53 2.98
C SER A 222 6.63 -10.89 3.64
N PRO A 223 7.75 -11.05 4.37
CA PRO A 223 8.16 -12.35 4.92
C PRO A 223 7.16 -12.91 5.96
N GLY A 224 6.36 -12.02 6.56
CA GLY A 224 5.31 -12.37 7.54
C GLY A 224 3.93 -12.60 6.94
N ARG A 225 3.78 -12.73 5.61
CA ARG A 225 2.48 -13.04 5.00
C ARG A 225 1.99 -14.43 5.42
N PRO A 226 0.67 -14.70 5.35
CA PRO A 226 0.13 -16.01 5.71
C PRO A 226 0.78 -17.17 4.95
N GLU A 227 0.96 -18.31 5.60
CA GLU A 227 1.58 -19.51 4.97
C GLU A 227 0.81 -19.98 3.74
N ARG A 228 -0.52 -19.84 3.74
CA ARG A 228 -1.37 -20.18 2.57
C ARG A 228 -1.05 -19.38 1.30
N ASP A 229 -0.40 -18.22 1.45
CA ASP A 229 -0.04 -17.34 0.34
C ASP A 229 1.42 -17.56 -0.13
N LYS A 230 2.14 -18.49 0.52
CA LYS A 230 3.53 -18.83 0.18
C LYS A 230 3.59 -20.00 -0.78
N THR A 231 4.54 -19.93 -1.70
CA THR A 231 4.88 -21.02 -2.62
C THR A 231 6.39 -21.31 -2.58
N PRO A 232 6.84 -22.52 -2.96
CA PRO A 232 8.26 -22.87 -2.95
C PRO A 232 9.14 -21.99 -3.85
N GLU A 233 8.54 -21.36 -4.85
CA GLU A 233 9.24 -20.47 -5.82
C GLU A 233 9.42 -19.05 -5.29
N ASP A 234 8.78 -18.71 -4.18
CA ASP A 234 8.84 -17.37 -3.60
C ASP A 234 10.25 -17.06 -3.10
N THR A 235 10.70 -15.85 -3.37
CA THR A 235 12.02 -15.37 -2.97
C THR A 235 11.96 -14.46 -1.76
N VAL A 236 13.08 -14.30 -1.06
CA VAL A 236 13.20 -13.45 0.12
C VAL A 236 14.20 -12.33 -0.17
N ASP A 237 13.70 -11.11 -0.35
CA ASP A 237 14.53 -9.93 -0.67
C ASP A 237 15.66 -9.72 0.34
N MET A 238 15.35 -9.87 1.63
CA MET A 238 16.30 -9.60 2.71
C MET A 238 17.43 -10.63 2.82
N GLU A 239 17.34 -11.75 2.09
CA GLU A 239 18.37 -12.80 2.03
C GLU A 239 19.18 -12.71 0.73
N ASP A 240 18.83 -11.81 -0.18
CA ASP A 240 19.59 -11.62 -1.43
C ASP A 240 21.00 -11.11 -1.12
N PRO A 241 22.05 -11.75 -1.69
CA PRO A 241 23.45 -11.39 -1.40
C PRO A 241 23.77 -9.92 -1.65
N VAL A 242 23.15 -9.29 -2.66
CA VAL A 242 23.33 -7.86 -2.96
C VAL A 242 22.78 -7.01 -1.82
N ILE A 243 21.56 -7.31 -1.36
CA ILE A 243 20.91 -6.58 -0.26
C ILE A 243 21.71 -6.77 1.04
N VAL A 244 22.14 -7.99 1.33
CA VAL A 244 22.92 -8.32 2.52
C VAL A 244 24.27 -7.57 2.52
N ALA A 245 25.03 -7.60 1.43
CA ALA A 245 26.31 -6.90 1.33
C ALA A 245 26.17 -5.38 1.53
N ILE A 246 25.13 -4.77 1.00
CA ILE A 246 24.84 -3.34 1.19
C ILE A 246 24.47 -3.06 2.66
N ALA A 247 23.67 -3.95 3.27
CA ALA A 247 23.27 -3.83 4.67
C ALA A 247 24.46 -3.90 5.62
N GLU A 248 25.40 -4.82 5.38
CA GLU A 248 26.65 -4.96 6.12
C GLU A 248 27.51 -3.71 6.00
N ARG A 249 27.71 -3.17 4.80
CA ARG A 249 28.48 -1.92 4.57
C ARG A 249 27.86 -0.74 5.33
N LEU A 250 26.52 -0.65 5.35
CA LEU A 250 25.80 0.43 6.02
C LEU A 250 25.60 0.21 7.52
N HIS A 251 25.93 -0.97 8.03
CA HIS A 251 25.64 -1.41 9.40
C HIS A 251 24.15 -1.29 9.77
N VAL A 252 23.27 -1.70 8.84
CA VAL A 252 21.80 -1.67 9.01
C VAL A 252 21.19 -3.05 8.75
N HIS A 253 19.92 -3.21 9.10
CA HIS A 253 19.18 -4.43 8.73
C HIS A 253 18.85 -4.42 7.22
N PRO A 254 18.88 -5.58 6.51
CA PRO A 254 18.53 -5.68 5.09
C PRO A 254 17.21 -5.01 4.69
N ALA A 255 16.17 -5.07 5.53
CA ALA A 255 14.93 -4.37 5.31
C ALA A 255 15.11 -2.85 5.06
N VAL A 256 16.06 -2.22 5.77
CA VAL A 256 16.35 -0.79 5.59
C VAL A 256 16.90 -0.51 4.20
N VAL A 257 17.71 -1.41 3.65
CA VAL A 257 18.23 -1.29 2.27
C VAL A 257 17.08 -1.34 1.25
N CYS A 258 16.15 -2.28 1.40
CA CYS A 258 14.97 -2.36 0.54
C CYS A 258 14.16 -1.06 0.57
N LEU A 259 13.95 -0.49 1.76
CA LEU A 259 13.19 0.77 1.92
C LEU A 259 13.95 1.97 1.36
N LYS A 260 15.28 2.07 1.56
CA LYS A 260 16.12 3.12 0.96
C LYS A 260 16.05 3.08 -0.56
N TRP A 261 16.18 1.89 -1.15
CA TRP A 261 16.04 1.69 -2.59
C TRP A 261 14.68 2.17 -3.09
N ALA A 262 13.60 1.76 -2.41
CA ALA A 262 12.24 2.14 -2.77
C ALA A 262 12.05 3.66 -2.81
N VAL A 263 12.44 4.34 -1.73
CA VAL A 263 12.32 5.81 -1.62
C VAL A 263 13.24 6.53 -2.60
N GLN A 264 14.48 6.07 -2.76
CA GLN A 264 15.44 6.69 -3.68
C GLN A 264 15.04 6.51 -5.15
N ARG A 265 14.41 5.38 -5.51
CA ARG A 265 13.79 5.17 -6.81
C ARG A 265 12.64 6.16 -7.06
N GLY A 266 12.04 6.69 -6.02
CA GLY A 266 10.98 7.70 -6.08
C GLY A 266 9.58 7.20 -5.74
N GLN A 267 9.42 5.95 -5.31
CA GLN A 267 8.14 5.44 -4.81
C GLN A 267 7.94 5.81 -3.33
N ILE A 268 6.69 5.76 -2.89
CA ILE A 268 6.31 5.81 -1.49
C ILE A 268 6.26 4.36 -0.99
N THR A 269 6.60 4.12 0.27
CA THR A 269 6.68 2.78 0.82
C THR A 269 5.94 2.65 2.14
N ILE A 270 5.27 1.51 2.37
CA ILE A 270 4.42 1.27 3.55
C ILE A 270 4.77 -0.05 4.25
N PRO A 271 5.99 -0.17 4.82
CA PRO A 271 6.36 -1.36 5.59
C PRO A 271 5.45 -1.52 6.80
N PHE A 272 5.19 -2.79 7.17
CA PHE A 272 4.49 -3.15 8.40
C PHE A 272 5.46 -3.67 9.46
N SER A 273 5.29 -3.26 10.70
CA SER A 273 5.90 -3.88 11.88
C SER A 273 5.17 -3.45 13.16
N VAL A 274 5.12 -4.35 14.13
CA VAL A 274 4.70 -4.03 15.52
C VAL A 274 5.90 -3.90 16.46
N LYS A 275 7.11 -4.14 15.98
CA LYS A 275 8.34 -4.07 16.79
C LYS A 275 8.92 -2.66 16.74
N THR A 276 9.04 -2.05 17.91
CA THR A 276 9.49 -0.66 18.09
C THR A 276 10.87 -0.39 17.46
N ASP A 277 11.82 -1.30 17.64
CA ASP A 277 13.17 -1.20 17.07
C ASP A 277 13.16 -1.26 15.53
N LYS A 278 12.33 -2.13 14.94
CA LYS A 278 12.20 -2.24 13.48
C LYS A 278 11.57 -0.99 12.89
N MET A 279 10.46 -0.51 13.47
CA MET A 279 9.82 0.74 13.03
C MET A 279 10.79 1.92 13.11
N TYR A 280 11.54 2.01 14.22
CA TYR A 280 12.54 3.05 14.40
C TYR A 280 13.63 3.00 13.32
N ASN A 281 14.22 1.82 13.11
CA ASN A 281 15.29 1.65 12.14
C ASN A 281 14.84 1.89 10.70
N ASN A 282 13.61 1.50 10.36
CA ASN A 282 13.00 1.78 9.06
C ASN A 282 12.89 3.30 8.83
N LEU A 283 12.31 4.04 9.78
CA LEU A 283 12.15 5.49 9.67
C LEU A 283 13.49 6.20 9.66
N LYS A 284 14.39 5.84 10.60
CA LYS A 284 15.74 6.40 10.68
C LYS A 284 16.51 6.21 9.38
N GLY A 285 16.46 5.00 8.82
CA GLY A 285 17.17 4.70 7.58
C GLY A 285 16.78 5.62 6.42
N ILE A 286 15.52 6.04 6.33
CA ILE A 286 15.06 6.96 5.28
C ILE A 286 15.55 8.41 5.50
N THR A 287 15.87 8.78 6.73
CA THR A 287 16.39 10.13 7.05
C THR A 287 17.92 10.22 6.97
N GLU A 288 18.61 9.11 6.74
CA GLU A 288 20.05 9.02 6.58
C GLU A 288 20.46 9.04 5.10
N GLY A 289 21.76 9.19 4.82
CA GLY A 289 22.32 9.33 3.48
C GLY A 289 21.86 8.24 2.48
N PRO A 290 21.83 8.53 1.18
CA PRO A 290 21.31 7.64 0.14
C PRO A 290 22.21 6.41 -0.07
N LEU A 291 21.69 5.40 -0.79
CA LEU A 291 22.47 4.37 -1.45
C LEU A 291 23.31 5.01 -2.57
N THR A 292 24.46 4.45 -2.87
CA THR A 292 25.28 4.86 -4.02
C THR A 292 24.59 4.49 -5.34
N GLU A 293 24.98 5.12 -6.43
CA GLU A 293 24.47 4.78 -7.77
C GLU A 293 24.77 3.32 -8.13
N GLN A 294 25.96 2.82 -7.77
CA GLN A 294 26.33 1.43 -7.99
C GLN A 294 25.46 0.43 -7.22
N GLU A 295 25.08 0.79 -5.99
CA GLU A 295 24.18 -0.04 -5.19
C GLU A 295 22.75 -0.03 -5.74
N MET A 296 22.27 1.13 -6.18
CA MET A 296 20.97 1.23 -6.86
C MET A 296 20.95 0.39 -8.14
N GLU A 297 22.02 0.43 -8.94
CA GLU A 297 22.16 -0.37 -10.16
C GLU A 297 22.27 -1.88 -9.83
N ALA A 298 23.00 -2.25 -8.76
CA ALA A 298 23.09 -3.63 -8.32
C ALA A 298 21.71 -4.18 -7.91
N ILE A 299 20.93 -3.39 -7.16
CA ILE A 299 19.58 -3.79 -6.77
C ILE A 299 18.65 -3.84 -8.00
N TYR A 300 18.82 -2.95 -8.97
CA TYR A 300 18.05 -3.02 -10.21
C TYR A 300 18.22 -4.36 -10.94
N LYS A 301 19.38 -4.97 -10.88
CA LYS A 301 19.73 -6.24 -11.56
C LYS A 301 19.20 -7.50 -10.87
N ILE A 302 18.72 -7.40 -9.62
CA ILE A 302 18.21 -8.57 -8.90
C ILE A 302 16.68 -8.76 -9.00
N ASP A 303 16.02 -8.06 -9.92
CA ASP A 303 14.59 -8.28 -10.21
C ASP A 303 14.37 -9.73 -10.68
N LYS A 304 13.57 -10.48 -9.93
CA LYS A 304 13.22 -11.87 -10.23
C LYS A 304 11.81 -12.01 -10.78
N GLN A 305 11.11 -10.88 -10.94
CA GLN A 305 9.69 -10.84 -11.29
C GLN A 305 8.81 -11.72 -10.39
N CYS A 306 9.22 -11.87 -9.13
CA CYS A 306 8.61 -12.73 -8.14
C CYS A 306 7.44 -12.03 -7.45
N ARG A 307 6.24 -12.15 -8.00
CA ARG A 307 5.01 -11.67 -7.37
C ARG A 307 4.63 -12.58 -6.21
N LEU A 308 4.49 -12.02 -5.03
CA LEU A 308 4.13 -12.74 -3.79
C LEU A 308 2.61 -12.69 -3.53
N ILE A 309 1.97 -11.57 -3.87
CA ILE A 309 0.52 -11.38 -3.72
C ILE A 309 -0.16 -11.64 -5.06
N LYS A 310 -0.35 -12.93 -5.37
CA LYS A 310 -0.89 -13.39 -6.65
C LYS A 310 -2.40 -13.13 -6.80
N GLY A 311 -3.16 -13.08 -5.68
CA GLY A 311 -4.59 -12.77 -5.67
C GLY A 311 -5.50 -13.93 -6.10
N GLN A 312 -5.05 -15.18 -6.02
CA GLN A 312 -5.78 -16.36 -6.49
C GLN A 312 -7.22 -16.46 -5.99
N VAL A 313 -7.47 -16.00 -4.75
CA VAL A 313 -8.81 -16.00 -4.12
C VAL A 313 -9.83 -15.11 -4.84
N PHE A 314 -9.38 -14.22 -5.73
CA PHE A 314 -10.25 -13.32 -6.49
C PHE A 314 -10.58 -13.81 -7.89
N LEU A 315 -10.08 -14.96 -8.29
CA LEU A 315 -10.32 -15.51 -9.62
C LEU A 315 -11.79 -15.85 -9.84
N TRP A 316 -12.28 -15.58 -11.03
CA TRP A 316 -13.59 -15.97 -11.51
C TRP A 316 -13.54 -17.37 -12.14
N GLN A 317 -14.70 -17.94 -12.39
CA GLN A 317 -14.82 -19.36 -12.75
C GLN A 317 -14.11 -19.74 -14.07
N SER A 318 -14.10 -18.82 -15.07
CA SER A 318 -13.44 -19.04 -16.37
C SER A 318 -11.98 -18.59 -16.42
N ALA A 319 -11.44 -18.05 -15.35
CA ALA A 319 -10.04 -17.64 -15.30
C ALA A 319 -9.11 -18.85 -15.42
N LYS A 320 -8.06 -18.72 -16.22
CA LYS A 320 -7.05 -19.76 -16.47
C LYS A 320 -6.03 -19.87 -15.35
N GLY A 321 -5.65 -18.73 -14.78
CA GLY A 321 -4.68 -18.63 -13.70
C GLY A 321 -4.71 -17.25 -13.05
N TRP A 322 -3.88 -17.06 -12.03
CA TRP A 322 -3.77 -15.76 -11.34
C TRP A 322 -3.23 -14.66 -12.27
N GLU A 323 -2.54 -15.03 -13.34
CA GLU A 323 -2.00 -14.14 -14.37
C GLU A 323 -3.11 -13.30 -15.03
N ASP A 324 -4.31 -13.86 -15.15
CA ASP A 324 -5.49 -13.18 -15.71
C ASP A 324 -5.91 -11.96 -14.87
N LEU A 325 -5.62 -11.94 -13.56
CA LEU A 325 -5.86 -10.78 -12.70
C LEU A 325 -4.95 -9.60 -13.05
N TRP A 326 -3.74 -9.91 -13.55
CA TRP A 326 -2.65 -8.96 -13.70
C TRP A 326 -2.39 -8.55 -15.15
N ASP A 327 -3.18 -9.06 -16.11
CA ASP A 327 -3.09 -8.70 -17.54
C ASP A 327 -1.63 -8.82 -18.06
N LEU A 328 -0.96 -9.92 -17.74
CA LEU A 328 0.48 -10.07 -18.02
C LEU A 328 0.81 -10.06 -19.52
N ASP A 329 -0.16 -10.40 -20.38
CA ASP A 329 -0.06 -10.32 -21.84
C ASP A 329 -0.45 -8.93 -22.39
N GLY A 330 -0.76 -7.96 -21.50
CA GLY A 330 -1.20 -6.61 -21.88
C GLY A 330 -2.67 -6.50 -22.28
N VAL A 331 -3.44 -7.59 -22.13
CA VAL A 331 -4.87 -7.65 -22.45
C VAL A 331 -5.67 -7.90 -21.18
N ILE A 332 -6.76 -7.15 -21.02
CA ILE A 332 -7.68 -7.37 -19.88
C ILE A 332 -8.43 -8.68 -20.14
N ALA A 333 -8.20 -9.67 -19.29
CA ALA A 333 -8.91 -10.93 -19.35
C ALA A 333 -10.39 -10.75 -19.01
N GLY A 334 -11.29 -11.42 -19.79
CA GLY A 334 -12.74 -11.28 -19.68
C GLY A 334 -13.49 -12.61 -19.85
#